data_2dd6892691562d6257e3d44adb244bc4
#
_entry.id   2dd6892691562d6257e3d44adb244bc4
#
_cell.length_a   1.000
_cell.length_b   1.000
_cell.length_c   1.000
_cell.angle_alpha   90.00
_cell.angle_beta   90.00
_cell.angle_gamma   90.00
#
_symmetry.space_group_name_H-M   'P 1'
#
loop_
_entity.id
_entity.type
_entity.pdbx_description
1 polymer ?
#
loop_
_entity_poly.entity_id
_entity_poly.type
_entity_poly.pdbx_seq_one_letter_code
_entity_poly.pdbx_strand_id
1 'polypeptide(L)'
;KLDMTKYVSSSPMIFNEKHKEVFKSFKKLYYDNVDTFVELQDTTIRKGTEQTPLNYWLQINDVEMNLNLPFSYKLTHMHRKEIFGHNWQLNDDMTPFFIKYGHIWVFTGIPKDKRTDFMTNTWKMVKGNYQESIETEDILLEVEHKDFKKYTTSRKFKKEILDYFSDKKYRDKTILELGCCQGDSTRIYSYLFKKVYAVDNGVDNLKMAKQKCMGRVNVEFINKDVYSDTFDFSDVDVVVIDAGHTYDNVKYDIKRVIDYFDNPIIIIDDYGQPDGQIKKAIDESIKEFDLNVLNYIGESTGFTTANDVVFCDVEGVILNGKN
;
A
#
# COMPACT_ATOMS: atom_id res chain seq x y z
N LYS A 1 -12.28 -44.99 14.33
CA LYS A 1 -11.85 -43.72 14.89
C LYS A 1 -11.00 -43.02 13.84
N LEU A 2 -11.28 -41.74 13.56
CA LEU A 2 -10.52 -40.96 12.59
C LEU A 2 -9.08 -40.76 13.10
N ASP A 3 -8.11 -41.03 12.25
CA ASP A 3 -6.70 -40.74 12.52
C ASP A 3 -6.40 -39.28 12.18
N MET A 4 -6.23 -38.46 13.18
CA MET A 4 -6.01 -37.03 13.03
C MET A 4 -4.63 -36.68 12.44
N THR A 5 -3.67 -37.61 12.49
CA THR A 5 -2.35 -37.40 11.83
C THR A 5 -2.45 -37.45 10.32
N LYS A 6 -3.49 -38.08 9.80
CA LYS A 6 -3.81 -38.20 8.37
C LYS A 6 -4.94 -37.26 7.93
N TYR A 7 -5.29 -36.27 8.76
CA TYR A 7 -6.35 -35.34 8.44
C TYR A 7 -5.87 -34.28 7.43
N VAL A 8 -6.57 -34.15 6.32
CA VAL A 8 -6.27 -33.19 5.27
C VAL A 8 -7.35 -32.12 5.17
N SER A 9 -6.96 -30.90 4.77
CA SER A 9 -7.91 -29.87 4.41
C SER A 9 -8.57 -30.22 3.06
N SER A 10 -9.86 -29.99 2.95
CA SER A 10 -10.60 -30.17 1.68
C SER A 10 -10.16 -29.18 0.60
N SER A 11 -9.33 -28.22 0.92
CA SER A 11 -8.86 -27.22 -0.06
C SER A 11 -7.43 -26.77 0.26
N PRO A 12 -6.51 -26.83 -0.70
CA PRO A 12 -6.63 -27.52 -1.98
C PRO A 12 -6.19 -28.99 -1.87
N MET A 13 -6.76 -29.82 -2.69
CA MET A 13 -6.33 -31.21 -2.87
C MET A 13 -5.91 -31.44 -4.30
N ILE A 14 -4.84 -32.22 -4.50
CA ILE A 14 -4.40 -32.65 -5.82
C ILE A 14 -4.65 -34.16 -5.90
N PHE A 15 -5.38 -34.58 -6.91
CA PHE A 15 -5.68 -35.98 -7.18
C PHE A 15 -5.54 -36.27 -8.69
N ASN A 16 -5.34 -37.52 -9.01
CA ASN A 16 -5.24 -37.99 -10.39
C ASN A 16 -6.40 -38.91 -10.73
N GLU A 17 -6.41 -39.44 -11.94
CA GLU A 17 -7.51 -40.27 -12.45
C GLU A 17 -7.76 -41.56 -11.60
N LYS A 18 -6.73 -42.10 -10.95
CA LYS A 18 -6.86 -43.26 -10.08
C LYS A 18 -7.84 -43.04 -8.90
N HIS A 19 -7.97 -41.78 -8.45
CA HIS A 19 -8.83 -41.40 -7.35
C HIS A 19 -10.28 -41.11 -7.78
N LYS A 20 -10.56 -41.13 -9.07
CA LYS A 20 -11.88 -40.76 -9.62
C LYS A 20 -13.06 -41.53 -9.01
N GLU A 21 -12.92 -42.84 -8.89
CA GLU A 21 -13.99 -43.66 -8.35
C GLU A 21 -14.19 -43.47 -6.86
N VAL A 22 -13.13 -43.22 -6.09
CA VAL A 22 -13.20 -42.89 -4.67
C VAL A 22 -13.98 -41.58 -4.47
N PHE A 23 -13.70 -40.56 -5.28
CA PHE A 23 -14.42 -39.28 -5.17
C PHE A 23 -15.88 -39.39 -5.68
N LYS A 24 -16.16 -40.21 -6.69
CA LYS A 24 -17.54 -40.46 -7.13
C LYS A 24 -18.35 -41.15 -6.03
N SER A 25 -17.76 -42.17 -5.37
CA SER A 25 -18.43 -42.88 -4.29
C SER A 25 -18.62 -41.99 -3.05
N PHE A 26 -17.62 -41.12 -2.73
CA PHE A 26 -17.78 -40.11 -1.69
C PHE A 26 -18.91 -39.12 -2.02
N LYS A 27 -18.94 -38.61 -3.25
CA LYS A 27 -20.01 -37.72 -3.71
C LYS A 27 -21.38 -38.32 -3.50
N LYS A 28 -21.54 -39.57 -3.88
CA LYS A 28 -22.81 -40.31 -3.66
C LYS A 28 -23.14 -40.43 -2.18
N LEU A 29 -22.20 -40.91 -1.36
CA LEU A 29 -22.39 -41.02 0.08
C LEU A 29 -22.79 -39.69 0.70
N TYR A 30 -22.13 -38.61 0.33
CA TYR A 30 -22.37 -37.28 0.89
C TYR A 30 -23.79 -36.79 0.57
N TYR A 31 -24.22 -36.89 -0.71
CA TYR A 31 -25.55 -36.42 -1.09
C TYR A 31 -26.67 -37.31 -0.59
N ASP A 32 -26.42 -38.61 -0.46
CA ASP A 32 -27.42 -39.55 0.10
C ASP A 32 -27.63 -39.31 1.63
N ASN A 33 -26.71 -38.64 2.31
CA ASN A 33 -26.73 -38.43 3.75
C ASN A 33 -26.51 -36.96 4.18
N VAL A 34 -26.72 -36.00 3.30
CA VAL A 34 -26.40 -34.58 3.53
C VAL A 34 -27.10 -34.03 4.78
N ASP A 35 -28.36 -34.37 5.01
CA ASP A 35 -29.11 -33.88 6.15
C ASP A 35 -28.52 -34.40 7.47
N THR A 36 -28.14 -35.68 7.54
CA THR A 36 -27.45 -36.26 8.69
C THR A 36 -26.09 -35.55 8.96
N PHE A 37 -25.33 -35.24 7.90
CA PHE A 37 -24.07 -34.54 8.06
C PHE A 37 -24.26 -33.10 8.51
N VAL A 38 -25.32 -32.43 8.06
CA VAL A 38 -25.67 -31.08 8.53
C VAL A 38 -26.10 -31.09 9.99
N GLU A 39 -26.93 -32.08 10.40
CA GLU A 39 -27.36 -32.24 11.79
C GLU A 39 -26.19 -32.54 12.75
N LEU A 40 -25.21 -33.32 12.30
CA LEU A 40 -24.00 -33.63 13.07
C LEU A 40 -22.99 -32.48 13.12
N GLN A 41 -23.18 -31.46 12.33
CA GLN A 41 -22.29 -30.30 12.30
C GLN A 41 -22.45 -29.46 13.54
N ASP A 42 -21.34 -29.16 14.22
CA ASP A 42 -21.32 -28.16 15.28
C ASP A 42 -21.50 -26.75 14.69
N THR A 43 -22.71 -26.23 14.77
CA THR A 43 -23.09 -24.91 14.23
C THR A 43 -22.39 -23.75 14.94
N THR A 44 -21.83 -23.97 16.14
CA THR A 44 -21.14 -22.92 16.91
C THR A 44 -19.75 -22.60 16.35
N ILE A 45 -19.13 -23.55 15.66
CA ILE A 45 -17.74 -23.43 15.19
C ILE A 45 -17.63 -23.22 13.65
N ARG A 46 -18.71 -23.14 12.91
CA ARG A 46 -18.74 -22.97 11.44
C ARG A 46 -17.78 -23.91 10.70
N LYS A 47 -17.82 -25.20 10.99
CA LYS A 47 -16.99 -26.20 10.29
C LYS A 47 -17.61 -26.54 8.94
N GLY A 48 -16.75 -26.75 7.95
CA GLY A 48 -17.22 -27.27 6.65
C GLY A 48 -17.84 -28.64 6.80
N THR A 49 -19.06 -28.80 6.32
CA THR A 49 -19.82 -30.07 6.43
C THR A 49 -19.19 -31.22 5.69
N GLU A 50 -18.38 -30.95 4.67
CA GLU A 50 -17.76 -31.95 3.79
C GLU A 50 -16.39 -32.44 4.29
N GLN A 51 -15.68 -31.67 5.07
CA GLN A 51 -14.27 -31.92 5.37
C GLN A 51 -14.06 -33.15 6.28
N THR A 52 -14.83 -33.29 7.32
CA THR A 52 -14.73 -34.44 8.23
C THR A 52 -15.23 -35.75 7.59
N PRO A 53 -16.40 -35.78 6.93
CA PRO A 53 -16.83 -36.93 6.16
C PRO A 53 -15.85 -37.35 5.07
N LEU A 54 -15.26 -36.40 4.36
CA LEU A 54 -14.26 -36.68 3.32
C LEU A 54 -13.02 -37.37 3.91
N ASN A 55 -12.46 -36.82 5.00
CA ASN A 55 -11.30 -37.44 5.66
C ASN A 55 -11.60 -38.84 6.18
N TYR A 56 -12.78 -39.04 6.74
CA TYR A 56 -13.22 -40.37 7.13
C TYR A 56 -13.29 -41.31 5.93
N TRP A 57 -13.91 -40.85 4.82
CA TRP A 57 -14.04 -41.65 3.61
C TRP A 57 -12.70 -42.03 2.98
N LEU A 58 -11.75 -41.08 2.93
CA LEU A 58 -10.40 -41.32 2.42
C LEU A 58 -9.66 -42.38 3.26
N GLN A 59 -9.81 -42.31 4.58
CA GLN A 59 -9.14 -43.24 5.49
C GLN A 59 -9.72 -44.67 5.46
N ILE A 60 -11.04 -44.81 5.36
CA ILE A 60 -11.64 -46.15 5.31
C ILE A 60 -11.47 -46.85 3.94
N ASN A 61 -11.19 -46.08 2.89
CA ASN A 61 -10.87 -46.61 1.57
C ASN A 61 -9.34 -46.73 1.35
N ASP A 62 -8.56 -46.57 2.40
CA ASP A 62 -7.09 -46.66 2.39
C ASP A 62 -6.43 -45.88 1.25
N VAL A 63 -6.94 -44.68 1.02
CA VAL A 63 -6.40 -43.79 -0.01
C VAL A 63 -5.05 -43.26 0.44
N GLU A 64 -4.02 -43.56 -0.34
CA GLU A 64 -2.68 -43.02 -0.09
C GLU A 64 -2.69 -41.50 -0.18
N MET A 65 -2.34 -40.84 0.94
CA MET A 65 -2.30 -39.38 1.04
C MET A 65 -0.86 -38.91 1.22
N ASN A 66 -0.33 -38.21 0.23
CA ASN A 66 0.97 -37.57 0.38
C ASN A 66 0.79 -36.18 1.06
N LEU A 67 1.06 -36.14 2.35
CA LEU A 67 0.92 -34.92 3.17
C LEU A 67 2.15 -34.00 3.10
N ASN A 68 3.24 -34.45 2.47
CA ASN A 68 4.53 -33.76 2.42
C ASN A 68 4.79 -33.13 1.06
N LEU A 69 3.75 -32.63 0.38
CA LEU A 69 3.92 -31.97 -0.90
C LEU A 69 4.74 -30.69 -0.76
N PRO A 70 5.80 -30.49 -1.55
CA PRO A 70 6.71 -29.35 -1.44
C PRO A 70 6.04 -27.97 -1.56
N PHE A 71 4.87 -27.91 -2.17
CA PHE A 71 4.12 -26.66 -2.33
C PHE A 71 3.05 -26.43 -1.27
N SER A 72 2.93 -27.30 -0.25
CA SER A 72 1.94 -27.13 0.83
C SER A 72 2.10 -25.78 1.57
N TYR A 73 3.32 -25.30 1.73
CA TYR A 73 3.61 -23.99 2.33
C TYR A 73 3.59 -22.82 1.33
N LYS A 74 3.37 -23.06 0.04
CA LYS A 74 3.19 -22.02 -0.98
C LYS A 74 1.70 -21.68 -1.22
N LEU A 75 0.84 -22.19 -0.37
CA LEU A 75 -0.58 -21.86 -0.36
C LEU A 75 -0.77 -20.48 0.27
N THR A 76 -1.39 -19.59 -0.48
CA THR A 76 -1.69 -18.24 -0.02
C THR A 76 -3.18 -18.03 0.17
N HIS A 77 -3.59 -17.75 1.40
CA HIS A 77 -4.95 -17.37 1.73
C HIS A 77 -5.18 -15.89 1.43
N MET A 78 -5.86 -15.61 0.34
CA MET A 78 -6.06 -14.26 -0.19
C MET A 78 -6.98 -13.38 0.66
N HIS A 79 -7.74 -13.96 1.61
CA HIS A 79 -8.56 -13.22 2.57
C HIS A 79 -7.77 -12.64 3.75
N ARG A 80 -6.46 -12.92 3.86
CA ARG A 80 -5.64 -12.31 4.91
C ARG A 80 -5.70 -10.80 4.83
N LYS A 81 -5.78 -10.16 6.00
CA LYS A 81 -5.96 -8.71 6.12
C LYS A 81 -4.91 -7.93 5.33
N GLU A 82 -3.67 -8.40 5.32
CA GLU A 82 -2.54 -7.78 4.63
C GLU A 82 -2.72 -7.83 3.10
N ILE A 83 -3.32 -8.92 2.57
CA ILE A 83 -3.50 -9.12 1.14
C ILE A 83 -4.79 -8.47 0.66
N PHE A 84 -5.91 -8.78 1.29
CA PHE A 84 -7.21 -8.23 0.90
C PHE A 84 -7.32 -6.73 1.17
N GLY A 85 -6.61 -6.21 2.19
CA GLY A 85 -6.51 -4.79 2.49
C GLY A 85 -5.41 -4.07 1.70
N HIS A 86 -4.85 -4.67 0.64
CA HIS A 86 -3.78 -4.09 -0.17
C HIS A 86 -2.53 -3.65 0.61
N ASN A 87 -2.31 -4.27 1.77
CA ASN A 87 -1.17 -4.01 2.64
C ASN A 87 -0.17 -5.18 2.56
N TRP A 88 0.43 -5.36 1.40
CA TRP A 88 1.38 -6.44 1.12
C TRP A 88 2.80 -5.95 0.89
N GLN A 89 3.76 -6.83 1.07
CA GLN A 89 5.14 -6.61 0.66
C GLN A 89 5.27 -6.71 -0.86
N LEU A 90 6.13 -5.88 -1.44
CA LEU A 90 6.44 -5.92 -2.86
C LEU A 90 7.75 -6.68 -3.12
N ASN A 91 7.84 -7.32 -4.27
CA ASN A 91 9.07 -7.87 -4.80
C ASN A 91 9.89 -6.76 -5.48
N ASP A 92 11.13 -7.06 -5.88
CA ASP A 92 12.00 -6.11 -6.57
C ASP A 92 11.41 -5.58 -7.90
N ASP A 93 10.54 -6.36 -8.53
CA ASP A 93 9.80 -6.00 -9.75
C ASP A 93 8.46 -5.28 -9.46
N MET A 94 8.27 -4.81 -8.24
CA MET A 94 7.08 -4.12 -7.75
C MET A 94 5.79 -4.96 -7.75
N THR A 95 5.88 -6.26 -7.98
CA THR A 95 4.73 -7.16 -7.84
C THR A 95 4.51 -7.56 -6.37
N PRO A 96 3.27 -7.83 -5.95
CA PRO A 96 3.01 -8.34 -4.60
C PRO A 96 3.77 -9.65 -4.33
N PHE A 97 4.31 -9.81 -3.11
CA PHE A 97 5.12 -10.96 -2.72
C PHE A 97 4.46 -12.32 -3.03
N PHE A 98 3.15 -12.40 -2.90
CA PHE A 98 2.40 -13.64 -3.11
C PHE A 98 2.34 -14.07 -4.58
N ILE A 99 2.64 -13.19 -5.53
CA ILE A 99 2.73 -13.53 -6.95
C ILE A 99 3.97 -14.39 -7.21
N LYS A 100 5.11 -14.00 -6.63
CA LYS A 100 6.37 -14.74 -6.78
C LYS A 100 6.42 -16.03 -5.96
N TYR A 101 5.88 -16.00 -4.76
CA TYR A 101 6.01 -17.10 -3.79
C TYR A 101 4.74 -17.95 -3.64
N GLY A 102 3.58 -17.45 -4.08
CA GLY A 102 2.33 -18.21 -4.10
C GLY A 102 2.23 -19.09 -5.34
N HIS A 103 1.91 -20.37 -5.16
CA HIS A 103 1.62 -21.29 -6.26
C HIS A 103 0.14 -21.64 -6.33
N ILE A 104 -0.55 -21.48 -5.23
CA ILE A 104 -1.99 -21.73 -5.11
C ILE A 104 -2.58 -20.58 -4.29
N TRP A 105 -3.53 -19.88 -4.87
CA TRP A 105 -4.24 -18.76 -4.23
C TRP A 105 -5.64 -19.18 -3.83
N VAL A 106 -5.97 -19.05 -2.56
CA VAL A 106 -7.26 -19.45 -1.98
C VAL A 106 -8.09 -18.22 -1.70
N PHE A 107 -9.17 -18.04 -2.42
CA PHE A 107 -10.07 -16.87 -2.33
C PHE A 107 -11.28 -17.10 -1.42
N THR A 108 -11.34 -18.23 -0.72
CA THR A 108 -12.38 -18.50 0.29
C THR A 108 -12.29 -17.47 1.42
N GLY A 109 -13.45 -16.97 1.88
CA GLY A 109 -13.50 -15.94 2.92
C GLY A 109 -13.58 -14.51 2.39
N ILE A 110 -13.33 -14.28 1.10
CA ILE A 110 -13.56 -12.99 0.46
C ILE A 110 -15.05 -12.82 0.14
N PRO A 111 -15.65 -11.63 0.40
CA PRO A 111 -17.03 -11.33 0.04
C PRO A 111 -17.33 -11.64 -1.43
N LYS A 112 -18.51 -12.20 -1.73
CA LYS A 112 -18.85 -12.67 -3.07
C LYS A 112 -18.82 -11.57 -4.13
N ASP A 113 -19.27 -10.39 -3.78
CA ASP A 113 -19.29 -9.19 -4.64
C ASP A 113 -17.90 -8.71 -5.06
N LYS A 114 -16.89 -8.94 -4.21
CA LYS A 114 -15.49 -8.53 -4.46
C LYS A 114 -14.60 -9.65 -4.98
N ARG A 115 -15.04 -10.91 -4.86
CA ARG A 115 -14.22 -12.09 -5.13
C ARG A 115 -13.77 -12.19 -6.58
N THR A 116 -14.69 -11.98 -7.53
CA THR A 116 -14.42 -12.12 -8.96
C THR A 116 -13.37 -11.12 -9.43
N ASP A 117 -13.51 -9.86 -9.02
CA ASP A 117 -12.57 -8.80 -9.41
C ASP A 117 -11.19 -9.04 -8.80
N PHE A 118 -11.14 -9.46 -7.53
CA PHE A 118 -9.88 -9.79 -6.88
C PHE A 118 -9.18 -11.01 -7.50
N MET A 119 -9.93 -12.04 -7.90
CA MET A 119 -9.39 -13.17 -8.66
C MET A 119 -8.86 -12.74 -10.03
N THR A 120 -9.59 -11.90 -10.75
CA THR A 120 -9.21 -11.38 -12.06
C THR A 120 -7.92 -10.53 -11.95
N ASN A 121 -7.83 -9.69 -10.94
CA ASN A 121 -6.65 -8.86 -10.69
C ASN A 121 -5.43 -9.72 -10.32
N THR A 122 -5.60 -10.72 -9.43
CA THR A 122 -4.53 -11.68 -9.13
C THR A 122 -4.04 -12.39 -10.38
N TRP A 123 -4.95 -12.79 -11.27
CA TRP A 123 -4.59 -13.42 -12.53
C TRP A 123 -3.82 -12.49 -13.48
N LYS A 124 -4.20 -11.21 -13.55
CA LYS A 124 -3.47 -10.19 -14.32
C LYS A 124 -2.05 -10.00 -13.79
N MET A 125 -1.86 -9.97 -12.47
CA MET A 125 -0.55 -9.90 -11.81
C MET A 125 0.32 -11.09 -12.22
N VAL A 126 -0.21 -12.31 -12.13
CA VAL A 126 0.51 -13.55 -12.50
C VAL A 126 0.94 -13.53 -13.97
N LYS A 127 0.13 -12.96 -14.85
CA LYS A 127 0.47 -12.84 -16.27
C LYS A 127 1.43 -11.69 -16.60
N GLY A 128 1.86 -10.92 -15.63
CA GLY A 128 2.67 -9.72 -15.86
C GLY A 128 1.90 -8.57 -16.53
N ASN A 129 0.58 -8.69 -16.66
CA ASN A 129 -0.29 -7.69 -17.28
C ASN A 129 -1.01 -6.82 -16.23
N TYR A 130 -0.63 -6.96 -14.98
CA TYR A 130 -1.26 -6.21 -13.91
C TYR A 130 -0.62 -4.84 -13.81
N GLN A 131 -1.42 -3.83 -14.04
CA GLN A 131 -1.24 -2.51 -13.49
C GLN A 131 -2.12 -2.47 -12.25
N GLU A 132 -1.49 -2.28 -11.11
CA GLU A 132 -2.22 -2.02 -9.89
C GLU A 132 -3.01 -0.72 -10.07
N SER A 133 -4.28 -0.85 -10.43
CA SER A 133 -5.25 0.20 -10.21
C SER A 133 -5.82 -0.02 -8.80
N ILE A 134 -4.99 0.23 -7.77
CA ILE A 134 -5.59 0.56 -6.47
C ILE A 134 -6.33 1.84 -6.78
N GLU A 135 -7.65 1.81 -6.61
CA GLU A 135 -8.42 3.02 -6.86
C GLU A 135 -7.88 4.09 -5.93
N THR A 136 -7.62 5.27 -6.46
CA THR A 136 -7.13 6.44 -5.70
C THR A 136 -7.91 6.62 -4.39
N GLU A 137 -9.21 6.33 -4.42
CA GLU A 137 -10.08 6.39 -3.26
C GLU A 137 -9.74 5.37 -2.16
N ASP A 138 -9.36 4.15 -2.53
CA ASP A 138 -8.98 3.11 -1.55
C ASP A 138 -7.69 3.51 -0.81
N ILE A 139 -6.71 4.09 -1.52
CA ILE A 139 -5.49 4.61 -0.89
C ILE A 139 -5.81 5.77 0.05
N LEU A 140 -6.69 6.67 -0.37
CA LEU A 140 -7.08 7.83 0.44
C LEU A 140 -7.81 7.44 1.73
N LEU A 141 -8.46 6.28 1.78
CA LEU A 141 -9.09 5.76 3.00
C LEU A 141 -8.09 5.22 4.03
N GLU A 142 -6.84 4.98 3.63
CA GLU A 142 -5.81 4.44 4.52
C GLU A 142 -5.07 5.49 5.34
N VAL A 143 -5.28 6.77 5.05
CA VAL A 143 -4.54 7.89 5.63
C VAL A 143 -5.45 8.96 6.21
N GLU A 144 -4.91 9.74 7.11
CA GLU A 144 -5.61 10.89 7.68
C GLU A 144 -5.49 12.12 6.76
N HIS A 145 -6.46 13.00 6.87
CA HIS A 145 -6.53 14.24 6.10
C HIS A 145 -6.63 15.43 7.06
N LYS A 146 -6.17 16.60 6.58
CA LYS A 146 -6.18 17.85 7.32
C LYS A 146 -7.58 18.16 7.89
N ASP A 147 -7.64 18.37 9.18
CA ASP A 147 -8.79 18.91 9.90
C ASP A 147 -8.32 19.78 11.07
N PHE A 148 -9.26 20.24 11.93
CA PHE A 148 -8.94 21.08 13.09
C PHE A 148 -7.93 20.48 14.10
N LYS A 149 -7.72 19.16 14.05
CA LYS A 149 -6.92 18.41 15.04
C LYS A 149 -5.72 17.72 14.44
N LYS A 150 -5.62 17.70 13.11
CA LYS A 150 -4.63 16.90 12.39
C LYS A 150 -3.76 17.77 11.50
N TYR A 151 -2.47 17.75 11.79
CA TYR A 151 -1.45 18.42 11.00
C TYR A 151 -0.95 17.47 9.91
N THR A 152 -1.59 17.50 8.77
CA THR A 152 -1.25 16.72 7.57
C THR A 152 -1.83 17.43 6.36
N THR A 153 -1.43 17.06 5.16
CA THR A 153 -1.98 17.63 3.91
C THR A 153 -3.45 17.27 3.72
N SER A 154 -4.17 18.08 2.95
CA SER A 154 -5.58 17.87 2.66
C SER A 154 -5.83 16.59 1.85
N ARG A 155 -7.09 16.12 1.84
CA ARG A 155 -7.49 15.00 0.98
C ARG A 155 -7.30 15.32 -0.50
N LYS A 156 -7.58 16.57 -0.90
CA LYS A 156 -7.41 17.03 -2.28
C LYS A 156 -5.92 17.02 -2.68
N PHE A 157 -5.02 17.50 -1.81
CA PHE A 157 -3.57 17.44 -2.04
C PHE A 157 -3.12 16.01 -2.32
N LYS A 158 -3.46 15.07 -1.43
CA LYS A 158 -3.11 13.65 -1.57
C LYS A 158 -3.69 13.03 -2.84
N LYS A 159 -4.93 13.37 -3.19
CA LYS A 159 -5.57 12.91 -4.42
C LYS A 159 -4.85 13.41 -5.66
N GLU A 160 -4.54 14.69 -5.71
CA GLU A 160 -3.84 15.30 -6.86
C GLU A 160 -2.40 14.79 -7.01
N ILE A 161 -1.72 14.45 -5.90
CA ILE A 161 -0.44 13.73 -5.93
C ILE A 161 -0.60 12.33 -6.54
N LEU A 162 -1.61 11.58 -6.10
CA LEU A 162 -1.90 10.25 -6.65
C LEU A 162 -2.18 10.33 -8.17
N ASP A 163 -3.01 11.28 -8.58
CA ASP A 163 -3.36 11.48 -9.98
C ASP A 163 -2.14 11.91 -10.82
N TYR A 164 -1.33 12.85 -10.33
CA TYR A 164 -0.15 13.38 -11.04
C TYR A 164 0.94 12.32 -11.25
N PHE A 165 1.23 11.52 -10.22
CA PHE A 165 2.28 10.50 -10.24
C PHE A 165 1.75 9.10 -10.59
N SER A 166 0.54 8.97 -11.10
CA SER A 166 -0.05 7.68 -11.52
C SER A 166 0.65 7.05 -12.71
N ASP A 167 1.35 7.83 -13.54
CA ASP A 167 2.07 7.35 -14.72
C ASP A 167 3.17 6.35 -14.34
N LYS A 168 3.28 5.27 -15.11
CA LYS A 168 4.28 4.20 -14.94
C LYS A 168 5.72 4.71 -14.87
N LYS A 169 6.04 5.82 -15.54
CA LYS A 169 7.40 6.39 -15.54
C LYS A 169 7.90 6.76 -14.14
N TYR A 170 6.98 6.96 -13.17
CA TYR A 170 7.35 7.28 -11.79
C TYR A 170 7.57 6.03 -10.91
N ARG A 171 7.13 4.85 -11.37
CA ARG A 171 7.24 3.58 -10.63
C ARG A 171 8.69 3.13 -10.40
N ASP A 172 9.62 3.54 -11.24
CA ASP A 172 11.05 3.23 -11.09
C ASP A 172 11.82 4.36 -10.38
N LYS A 173 11.13 5.42 -9.98
CA LYS A 173 11.70 6.62 -9.38
C LYS A 173 11.81 6.53 -7.86
N THR A 174 12.75 7.30 -7.31
CA THR A 174 12.97 7.47 -5.87
C THR A 174 12.46 8.83 -5.44
N ILE A 175 11.71 8.86 -4.32
CA ILE A 175 11.27 10.09 -3.68
C ILE A 175 11.91 10.27 -2.32
N LEU A 176 12.29 11.50 -2.00
CA LEU A 176 12.78 11.94 -0.71
C LEU A 176 11.75 12.90 -0.08
N GLU A 177 11.26 12.57 1.09
CA GLU A 177 10.34 13.40 1.86
C GLU A 177 11.10 14.02 3.05
N LEU A 178 11.25 15.33 3.02
CA LEU A 178 11.82 16.13 4.10
C LEU A 178 10.68 16.61 5.00
N GLY A 179 10.57 16.04 6.21
CA GLY A 179 9.48 16.29 7.14
C GLY A 179 8.32 15.31 6.97
N CYS A 180 8.54 14.02 7.22
CA CYS A 180 7.48 13.02 7.03
C CYS A 180 6.44 12.98 8.17
N CYS A 181 6.69 13.67 9.28
CA CYS A 181 5.80 13.71 10.43
C CYS A 181 5.27 12.31 10.81
N GLN A 182 3.96 12.12 10.87
CA GLN A 182 3.31 10.85 11.22
C GLN A 182 3.12 9.89 10.03
N GLY A 183 3.58 10.24 8.83
CA GLY A 183 3.69 9.35 7.69
C GLY A 183 2.43 9.21 6.83
N ASP A 184 1.47 10.13 6.92
CA ASP A 184 0.26 10.07 6.07
C ASP A 184 0.60 10.28 4.60
N SER A 185 1.42 11.29 4.28
CA SER A 185 1.91 11.52 2.91
C SER A 185 2.91 10.45 2.49
N THR A 186 3.81 10.02 3.39
CA THR A 186 4.72 8.88 3.18
C THR A 186 3.98 7.62 2.70
N ARG A 187 2.83 7.32 3.33
CA ARG A 187 2.00 6.19 2.93
C ARG A 187 1.54 6.33 1.49
N ILE A 188 1.11 7.52 1.06
CA ILE A 188 0.73 7.81 -0.34
C ILE A 188 1.91 7.60 -1.29
N TYR A 189 3.07 8.18 -0.99
CA TYR A 189 4.27 8.05 -1.83
C TYR A 189 4.72 6.60 -1.99
N SER A 190 4.52 5.77 -0.96
CA SER A 190 4.87 4.35 -1.03
C SER A 190 4.08 3.55 -2.06
N TYR A 191 2.95 4.05 -2.55
CA TYR A 191 2.18 3.46 -3.65
C TYR A 191 2.66 3.90 -5.03
N LEU A 192 3.39 5.02 -5.11
CA LEU A 192 3.72 5.70 -6.36
C LEU A 192 5.16 5.46 -6.82
N PHE A 193 6.08 5.27 -5.87
CA PHE A 193 7.52 5.27 -6.14
C PHE A 193 8.17 3.95 -5.76
N LYS A 194 9.27 3.61 -6.45
CA LYS A 194 10.08 2.43 -6.16
C LYS A 194 10.68 2.47 -4.77
N LYS A 195 11.15 3.64 -4.34
CA LYS A 195 11.76 3.88 -3.05
C LYS A 195 11.31 5.22 -2.47
N VAL A 196 11.05 5.23 -1.18
CA VAL A 196 10.71 6.43 -0.41
C VAL A 196 11.73 6.57 0.72
N TYR A 197 12.45 7.68 0.74
CA TYR A 197 13.18 8.13 1.91
C TYR A 197 12.27 9.07 2.70
N ALA A 198 11.92 8.69 3.92
CA ALA A 198 11.07 9.48 4.82
C ALA A 198 11.90 10.00 5.98
N VAL A 199 12.16 11.30 5.98
CA VAL A 199 13.09 11.96 6.93
C VAL A 199 12.29 12.80 7.92
N ASP A 200 12.60 12.65 9.20
CA ASP A 200 12.07 13.49 10.29
C ASP A 200 13.05 13.49 11.47
N ASN A 201 13.13 14.60 12.20
CA ASN A 201 13.96 14.68 13.41
C ASN A 201 13.23 14.20 14.67
N GLY A 202 11.91 14.05 14.62
CA GLY A 202 11.04 13.57 15.70
C GLY A 202 11.00 12.05 15.80
N VAL A 203 11.64 11.45 16.82
CA VAL A 203 11.64 9.99 17.02
C VAL A 203 10.22 9.42 17.16
N ASP A 204 9.33 10.14 17.85
CA ASP A 204 7.94 9.71 18.04
C ASP A 204 7.15 9.82 16.72
N ASN A 205 7.38 10.84 15.92
CA ASN A 205 6.81 10.96 14.58
C ASN A 205 7.19 9.76 13.72
N LEU A 206 8.48 9.43 13.64
CA LEU A 206 8.96 8.29 12.88
C LEU A 206 8.40 6.95 13.37
N LYS A 207 8.17 6.81 14.67
CA LYS A 207 7.52 5.62 15.22
C LYS A 207 6.09 5.48 14.72
N MET A 208 5.34 6.57 14.69
CA MET A 208 3.97 6.59 14.15
C MET A 208 3.96 6.37 12.64
N ALA A 209 4.86 7.02 11.90
CA ALA A 209 5.02 6.85 10.46
C ALA A 209 5.33 5.39 10.08
N LYS A 210 6.22 4.73 10.82
CA LYS A 210 6.51 3.29 10.65
C LYS A 210 5.27 2.42 10.87
N GLN A 211 4.41 2.76 11.85
CA GLN A 211 3.16 2.04 12.09
C GLN A 211 2.16 2.24 10.95
N LYS A 212 1.99 3.48 10.47
CA LYS A 212 1.09 3.79 9.34
C LYS A 212 1.55 3.15 8.04
N CYS A 213 2.85 3.06 7.82
CA CYS A 213 3.43 2.43 6.64
C CYS A 213 3.75 0.94 6.83
N MET A 214 3.20 0.30 7.87
CA MET A 214 3.43 -1.13 8.11
C MET A 214 3.05 -1.96 6.88
N GLY A 215 3.96 -2.86 6.46
CA GLY A 215 3.82 -3.66 5.24
C GLY A 215 4.36 -3.00 3.96
N ARG A 216 4.75 -1.74 4.00
CA ARG A 216 5.39 -1.05 2.85
C ARG A 216 6.91 -1.17 2.97
N VAL A 217 7.51 -2.10 2.21
CA VAL A 217 8.94 -2.42 2.29
C VAL A 217 9.83 -1.44 1.53
N ASN A 218 9.23 -0.61 0.69
CA ASN A 218 9.92 0.39 -0.11
C ASN A 218 10.12 1.74 0.62
N VAL A 219 9.79 1.83 1.92
CA VAL A 219 9.97 3.04 2.72
C VAL A 219 11.14 2.87 3.68
N GLU A 220 12.11 3.77 3.60
CA GLU A 220 13.23 3.90 4.52
C GLU A 220 13.02 5.12 5.41
N PHE A 221 12.88 4.89 6.72
CA PHE A 221 12.66 5.94 7.71
C PHE A 221 13.98 6.36 8.33
N ILE A 222 14.31 7.65 8.23
CA ILE A 222 15.59 8.22 8.62
C ILE A 222 15.37 9.28 9.68
N ASN A 223 15.94 9.05 10.87
CA ASN A 223 15.95 10.07 11.91
C ASN A 223 17.11 11.03 11.67
N LYS A 224 16.80 12.22 11.18
CA LYS A 224 17.81 13.22 10.79
C LYS A 224 17.21 14.62 10.90
N ASP A 225 18.00 15.54 11.45
CA ASP A 225 17.71 16.96 11.33
C ASP A 225 18.23 17.47 9.98
N VAL A 226 17.31 17.82 9.09
CA VAL A 226 17.66 18.27 7.75
C VAL A 226 18.45 19.57 7.71
N TYR A 227 18.53 20.34 8.79
CA TYR A 227 19.25 21.61 8.86
C TYR A 227 20.65 21.49 9.47
N SER A 228 20.93 20.47 10.26
CA SER A 228 22.20 20.29 10.95
C SER A 228 22.99 19.06 10.50
N ASP A 229 22.32 18.04 9.99
CA ASP A 229 22.95 16.78 9.58
C ASP A 229 23.42 16.81 8.12
N THR A 230 24.30 15.88 7.76
CA THR A 230 24.77 15.73 6.39
C THR A 230 23.61 15.35 5.45
N PHE A 231 23.58 15.95 4.26
CA PHE A 231 22.59 15.67 3.23
C PHE A 231 23.21 14.68 2.24
N ASP A 232 23.05 13.39 2.51
CA ASP A 232 23.76 12.29 1.83
C ASP A 232 22.80 11.28 1.19
N PHE A 233 21.86 11.79 0.40
CA PHE A 233 20.92 10.98 -0.35
C PHE A 233 21.41 10.77 -1.79
N SER A 234 21.23 9.57 -2.34
CA SER A 234 21.57 9.26 -3.73
C SER A 234 20.34 8.83 -4.52
N ASP A 235 20.42 9.00 -5.83
CA ASP A 235 19.43 8.50 -6.80
C ASP A 235 17.99 8.98 -6.51
N VAL A 236 17.83 10.27 -6.13
CA VAL A 236 16.54 10.88 -5.87
C VAL A 236 16.06 11.64 -7.10
N ASP A 237 14.85 11.32 -7.53
CA ASP A 237 14.19 11.92 -8.70
C ASP A 237 13.14 12.97 -8.30
N VAL A 238 12.53 12.80 -7.12
CA VAL A 238 11.46 13.66 -6.61
C VAL A 238 11.77 14.02 -5.16
N VAL A 239 11.61 15.28 -4.79
CA VAL A 239 11.79 15.74 -3.41
C VAL A 239 10.53 16.43 -2.92
N VAL A 240 10.08 16.08 -1.73
CA VAL A 240 9.02 16.78 -1.00
C VAL A 240 9.68 17.66 0.07
N ILE A 241 9.32 18.91 0.08
CA ILE A 241 9.74 19.91 1.08
C ILE A 241 8.57 20.22 1.99
N ASP A 242 8.58 19.67 3.19
CA ASP A 242 7.56 19.81 4.24
C ASP A 242 8.19 19.80 5.65
N ALA A 243 9.42 20.33 5.78
CA ALA A 243 10.17 20.29 7.04
C ALA A 243 10.02 21.57 7.85
N GLY A 244 10.48 22.70 7.33
CA GLY A 244 10.49 23.97 8.05
C GLY A 244 9.56 24.99 7.40
N HIS A 245 8.66 25.58 8.20
CA HIS A 245 7.59 26.48 7.74
C HIS A 245 7.95 27.96 7.90
N THR A 246 9.19 28.34 7.60
CA THR A 246 9.65 29.74 7.57
C THR A 246 10.18 30.10 6.19
N TYR A 247 10.18 31.40 5.87
CA TYR A 247 10.76 31.91 4.63
C TYR A 247 12.19 31.40 4.39
N ASP A 248 13.06 31.52 5.43
CA ASP A 248 14.47 31.15 5.31
C ASP A 248 14.67 29.64 5.16
N ASN A 249 13.88 28.83 5.87
CA ASN A 249 13.95 27.38 5.77
C ASN A 249 13.54 26.89 4.38
N VAL A 250 12.42 27.38 3.85
CA VAL A 250 11.94 26.99 2.53
C VAL A 250 12.92 27.41 1.42
N LYS A 251 13.46 28.62 1.48
CA LYS A 251 14.51 29.06 0.53
C LYS A 251 15.75 28.18 0.62
N TYR A 252 16.19 27.87 1.83
CA TYR A 252 17.34 27.01 2.08
C TYR A 252 17.09 25.59 1.50
N ASP A 253 15.93 25.02 1.76
CA ASP A 253 15.60 23.67 1.31
C ASP A 253 15.52 23.59 -0.22
N ILE A 254 14.85 24.56 -0.88
CA ILE A 254 14.79 24.63 -2.35
C ILE A 254 16.20 24.74 -2.94
N LYS A 255 17.00 25.68 -2.44
CA LYS A 255 18.37 25.86 -2.92
C LYS A 255 19.19 24.59 -2.78
N ARG A 256 19.15 23.95 -1.61
CA ARG A 256 19.91 22.73 -1.33
C ARG A 256 19.48 21.56 -2.23
N VAL A 257 18.19 21.40 -2.48
CA VAL A 257 17.66 20.37 -3.36
C VAL A 257 18.17 20.56 -4.79
N ILE A 258 18.18 21.78 -5.28
CA ILE A 258 18.66 22.10 -6.63
C ILE A 258 20.18 21.93 -6.74
N ASP A 259 20.92 22.34 -5.71
CA ASP A 259 22.39 22.22 -5.71
C ASP A 259 22.86 20.75 -5.61
N TYR A 260 22.03 19.88 -5.03
CA TYR A 260 22.40 18.50 -4.71
C TYR A 260 21.92 17.48 -5.72
N PHE A 261 20.73 17.65 -6.31
CA PHE A 261 20.14 16.71 -7.25
C PHE A 261 20.07 17.28 -8.67
N ASP A 262 20.26 16.39 -9.64
CA ASP A 262 20.18 16.78 -11.05
C ASP A 262 18.71 16.85 -11.51
N ASN A 263 18.21 18.06 -11.69
CA ASN A 263 16.88 18.39 -12.19
C ASN A 263 15.72 17.61 -11.52
N PRO A 264 15.59 17.63 -10.17
CA PRO A 264 14.55 16.92 -9.46
C PRO A 264 13.18 17.56 -9.70
N ILE A 265 12.11 16.76 -9.61
CA ILE A 265 10.77 17.29 -9.39
C ILE A 265 10.66 17.64 -7.90
N ILE A 266 10.20 18.85 -7.60
CA ILE A 266 10.08 19.35 -6.23
C ILE A 266 8.60 19.58 -5.91
N ILE A 267 8.12 18.94 -4.86
CA ILE A 267 6.78 19.13 -4.31
C ILE A 267 6.96 19.96 -3.04
N ILE A 268 6.27 21.08 -2.92
CA ILE A 268 6.37 21.94 -1.74
C ILE A 268 4.96 22.10 -1.16
N ASP A 269 4.83 21.77 0.14
CA ASP A 269 3.62 22.03 0.92
C ASP A 269 3.57 23.48 1.42
N ASP A 270 2.44 23.87 2.00
CA ASP A 270 2.22 25.16 2.65
C ASP A 270 2.38 26.41 1.75
N TYR A 271 2.41 26.26 0.42
CA TYR A 271 2.43 27.40 -0.52
C TYR A 271 1.33 28.42 -0.19
N GLY A 272 0.20 27.93 0.24
CA GLY A 272 -0.99 28.71 0.57
C GLY A 272 -1.05 29.20 2.03
N GLN A 273 0.01 29.16 2.82
CA GLN A 273 -0.06 29.64 4.22
C GLN A 273 -0.38 31.14 4.31
N PRO A 274 -1.20 31.55 5.31
CA PRO A 274 -1.81 32.89 5.37
C PRO A 274 -0.83 34.03 5.54
N ASP A 275 0.29 33.81 6.20
CA ASP A 275 1.29 34.86 6.41
C ASP A 275 2.05 35.23 5.12
N GLY A 276 1.87 34.43 4.06
CA GLY A 276 2.48 34.63 2.76
C GLY A 276 4.00 34.49 2.70
N GLN A 277 4.64 34.09 3.80
CA GLN A 277 6.11 34.00 3.85
C GLN A 277 6.64 32.84 3.03
N ILE A 278 5.97 31.67 3.11
CA ILE A 278 6.33 30.49 2.32
C ILE A 278 6.08 30.75 0.84
N LYS A 279 4.91 31.29 0.50
CA LYS A 279 4.61 31.68 -0.89
C LYS A 279 5.67 32.62 -1.45
N LYS A 280 6.07 33.63 -0.68
CA LYS A 280 7.11 34.57 -1.08
C LYS A 280 8.45 33.88 -1.34
N ALA A 281 8.86 33.00 -0.42
CA ALA A 281 10.10 32.22 -0.56
C ALA A 281 10.11 31.38 -1.84
N ILE A 282 8.99 30.71 -2.14
CA ILE A 282 8.83 29.87 -3.33
C ILE A 282 8.81 30.73 -4.61
N ASP A 283 8.02 31.80 -4.65
CA ASP A 283 7.91 32.68 -5.83
C ASP A 283 9.24 33.35 -6.17
N GLU A 284 10.05 33.72 -5.17
CA GLU A 284 11.40 34.23 -5.37
C GLU A 284 12.37 33.14 -5.83
N SER A 285 12.29 31.93 -5.28
CA SER A 285 13.14 30.80 -5.68
C SER A 285 12.83 30.35 -7.11
N ILE A 286 11.57 30.38 -7.54
CA ILE A 286 11.19 30.10 -8.94
C ILE A 286 11.92 31.05 -9.90
N LYS A 287 12.03 32.35 -9.57
CA LYS A 287 12.73 33.33 -10.37
C LYS A 287 14.26 33.20 -10.29
N GLU A 288 14.78 32.98 -9.09
CA GLU A 288 16.21 32.91 -8.81
C GLU A 288 16.86 31.69 -9.46
N PHE A 289 16.19 30.54 -9.43
CA PHE A 289 16.70 29.28 -9.96
C PHE A 289 16.10 28.86 -11.30
N ASP A 290 15.32 29.74 -11.93
CA ASP A 290 14.66 29.51 -13.23
C ASP A 290 13.83 28.21 -13.26
N LEU A 291 12.97 28.02 -12.24
CA LEU A 291 12.12 26.85 -12.11
C LEU A 291 10.82 27.00 -12.90
N ASN A 292 10.26 25.87 -13.38
CA ASN A 292 8.93 25.81 -13.95
C ASN A 292 7.91 25.38 -12.91
N VAL A 293 6.76 26.04 -12.88
CA VAL A 293 5.59 25.55 -12.16
C VAL A 293 4.90 24.50 -13.03
N LEU A 294 4.87 23.25 -12.56
CA LEU A 294 4.21 22.16 -13.25
C LEU A 294 2.74 22.03 -12.87
N ASN A 295 2.42 22.24 -11.59
CA ASN A 295 1.05 22.19 -11.09
C ASN A 295 0.93 22.88 -9.73
N TYR A 296 -0.26 23.41 -9.44
CA TYR A 296 -0.68 23.79 -8.10
C TYR A 296 -1.64 22.73 -7.55
N ILE A 297 -1.49 22.36 -6.29
CA ILE A 297 -2.20 21.22 -5.69
C ILE A 297 -2.78 21.57 -4.31
N GLY A 298 -3.80 20.81 -3.92
CA GLY A 298 -4.43 20.89 -2.61
C GLY A 298 -5.65 21.80 -2.55
N GLU A 299 -6.18 21.97 -1.36
CA GLU A 299 -7.39 22.75 -1.11
C GLU A 299 -7.06 24.20 -0.86
N SER A 300 -8.00 25.05 -1.25
CA SER A 300 -8.07 26.41 -0.72
C SER A 300 -8.27 26.32 0.78
N THR A 301 -7.27 26.70 1.56
CA THR A 301 -7.34 26.71 3.01
C THR A 301 -7.60 28.12 3.51
N GLY A 302 -8.78 28.34 4.10
CA GLY A 302 -9.06 29.56 4.85
C GLY A 302 -8.37 29.50 6.21
N PHE A 303 -7.58 30.50 6.53
CA PHE A 303 -7.01 30.69 7.86
C PHE A 303 -7.60 31.93 8.50
N THR A 304 -7.89 31.85 9.79
CA THR A 304 -8.34 33.01 10.55
C THR A 304 -7.14 33.71 11.14
N THR A 305 -6.80 34.88 10.59
CA THR A 305 -5.89 35.82 11.28
C THR A 305 -6.68 36.60 12.33
N ALA A 306 -5.97 37.36 13.19
CA ALA A 306 -6.61 38.16 14.24
C ALA A 306 -7.63 39.17 13.68
N ASN A 307 -7.59 39.52 12.41
CA ASN A 307 -8.42 40.54 11.78
C ASN A 307 -9.23 40.07 10.58
N ASP A 308 -8.85 38.99 9.87
CA ASP A 308 -9.52 38.55 8.64
C ASP A 308 -9.35 37.05 8.40
N VAL A 309 -10.26 36.46 7.61
CA VAL A 309 -10.06 35.13 7.01
C VAL A 309 -9.34 35.33 5.68
N VAL A 310 -8.10 34.84 5.62
CA VAL A 310 -7.33 34.86 4.38
C VAL A 310 -7.51 33.51 3.69
N PHE A 311 -7.99 33.52 2.47
CA PHE A 311 -8.13 32.32 1.63
C PHE A 311 -6.93 32.25 0.69
N CYS A 312 -6.26 31.09 0.70
CA CYS A 312 -5.31 30.72 -0.34
C CYS A 312 -5.95 29.72 -1.28
N ASP A 313 -5.82 29.93 -2.57
CA ASP A 313 -6.49 29.11 -3.58
C ASP A 313 -5.91 27.72 -3.72
N VAL A 314 -4.70 27.48 -3.18
CA VAL A 314 -3.96 26.21 -3.27
C VAL A 314 -3.14 25.96 -2.02
N GLU A 315 -2.87 24.69 -1.72
CA GLU A 315 -2.10 24.25 -0.55
C GLU A 315 -0.61 24.11 -0.87
N GLY A 316 -0.29 23.53 -2.01
CA GLY A 316 1.08 23.29 -2.43
C GLY A 316 1.34 23.48 -3.92
N VAL A 317 2.60 23.28 -4.33
CA VAL A 317 3.06 23.43 -5.70
C VAL A 317 4.04 22.35 -6.10
N ILE A 318 3.99 21.96 -7.37
CA ILE A 318 4.96 21.05 -8.01
C ILE A 318 5.81 21.85 -8.98
N LEU A 319 7.14 21.75 -8.84
CA LEU A 319 8.12 22.46 -9.63
C LEU A 319 9.11 21.49 -10.29
N ASN A 320 9.83 21.96 -11.32
CA ASN A 320 11.07 21.34 -11.79
C ASN A 320 12.02 22.41 -12.33
N GLY A 321 13.29 22.04 -12.51
CA GLY A 321 14.25 22.88 -13.23
C GLY A 321 13.85 23.04 -14.70
N LYS A 322 14.29 24.11 -15.35
CA LYS A 322 14.22 24.21 -16.81
C LYS A 322 15.36 23.40 -17.42
N ASN A 323 15.03 22.51 -18.34
CA ASN A 323 16.00 21.80 -19.17
C ASN A 323 16.72 22.75 -20.14
#